data_430641adc02e0696f9e7787af836aee2
#
_entry.id   430641adc02e0696f9e7787af836aee2
#
_cell.length_a   1.000
_cell.length_b   1.000
_cell.length_c   1.000
_cell.angle_alpha   90.00
_cell.angle_beta   90.00
_cell.angle_gamma   90.00
#
_symmetry.space_group_name_H-M   'P 1'
#
loop_
_entity.id
_entity.type
_entity.pdbx_description
1 polymer ?
#
loop_
_entity_poly.entity_id
_entity_poly.type
_entity_poly.pdbx_seq_one_letter_code
_entity_poly.pdbx_strand_id
1 'polypeptide(L)'
;MDLKAVEQLVREIELADPIDWGMLNISEDDATRLIALSVVQHYEEHIRPMSESDREYVFVSAIAKLTLENFVLNVKLAQASKR
;
A
#
# COMPACT_ATOMS: atom_id res chain seq x y z
N MET A 1 10.15 -5.39 12.94
CA MET A 1 9.01 -5.89 12.13
C MET A 1 9.48 -7.12 11.34
N ASP A 2 8.74 -8.20 11.42
CA ASP A 2 9.10 -9.45 10.75
C ASP A 2 8.80 -9.37 9.24
N LEU A 3 9.84 -9.52 8.43
CA LEU A 3 9.72 -9.47 6.97
C LEU A 3 8.77 -10.53 6.42
N LYS A 4 8.83 -11.76 6.95
CA LYS A 4 7.92 -12.84 6.51
C LYS A 4 6.47 -12.54 6.80
N ALA A 5 6.18 -11.94 7.94
CA ALA A 5 4.82 -11.54 8.29
C ALA A 5 4.31 -10.44 7.35
N VAL A 6 5.18 -9.51 6.97
CA VAL A 6 4.81 -8.45 6.03
C VAL A 6 4.61 -9.01 4.62
N GLU A 7 5.45 -9.96 4.18
CA GLU A 7 5.24 -10.65 2.90
C GLU A 7 3.89 -11.35 2.86
N GLN A 8 3.53 -12.03 3.94
CA GLN A 8 2.24 -12.72 4.04
C GLN A 8 1.08 -11.71 3.98
N LEU A 9 1.21 -10.59 4.67
CA LEU A 9 0.20 -9.52 4.65
C LEU A 9 0.02 -8.97 3.24
N VAL A 10 1.11 -8.71 2.52
CA VAL A 10 1.05 -8.20 1.14
C VAL A 10 0.34 -9.21 0.24
N ARG A 11 0.63 -10.51 0.40
CA ARG A 11 -0.04 -11.56 -0.38
C ARG A 11 -1.54 -11.62 -0.09
N GLU A 12 -1.94 -11.49 1.17
CA GLU A 12 -3.34 -11.47 1.56
C GLU A 12 -4.09 -10.27 0.99
N ILE A 13 -3.46 -9.10 1.02
CA ILE A 13 -4.02 -7.89 0.42
C ILE A 13 -4.20 -8.07 -1.08
N GLU A 14 -3.20 -8.62 -1.77
CA GLU A 14 -3.24 -8.89 -3.20
C GLU A 14 -4.36 -9.87 -3.56
N LEU A 15 -4.54 -10.92 -2.76
CA LEU A 15 -5.61 -11.90 -3.00
C LEU A 15 -7.00 -11.29 -2.81
N ALA A 16 -7.14 -10.39 -1.82
CA ALA A 16 -8.43 -9.76 -1.55
C ALA A 16 -8.82 -8.72 -2.61
N ASP A 17 -7.84 -8.02 -3.17
CA ASP A 17 -8.05 -6.97 -4.17
C ASP A 17 -6.90 -7.00 -5.17
N PRO A 18 -6.92 -7.93 -6.13
CA PRO A 18 -5.82 -8.13 -7.06
C PRO A 18 -5.46 -6.88 -7.84
N ILE A 19 -4.16 -6.63 -7.92
CA ILE A 19 -3.61 -5.54 -8.70
C ILE A 19 -3.28 -6.06 -10.10
N ASP A 20 -3.60 -5.26 -11.11
CA ASP A 20 -3.16 -5.55 -12.47
C ASP A 20 -1.68 -5.18 -12.60
N TRP A 21 -0.83 -6.21 -12.63
CA TRP A 21 0.61 -6.03 -12.81
C TRP A 21 0.98 -5.60 -14.23
N GLY A 22 0.05 -5.75 -15.17
CA GLY A 22 0.23 -5.32 -16.54
C GLY A 22 1.39 -6.03 -17.23
N MET A 23 2.22 -5.24 -17.89
CA MET A 23 3.37 -5.74 -18.64
C MET A 23 4.68 -5.61 -17.87
N LEU A 24 4.62 -5.62 -16.54
CA LEU A 24 5.83 -5.56 -15.72
C LEU A 24 6.70 -6.80 -15.93
N ASN A 25 7.98 -6.56 -16.15
CA ASN A 25 8.94 -7.61 -16.39
C ASN A 25 9.58 -8.10 -15.07
N ILE A 26 8.72 -8.39 -14.10
CA ILE A 26 9.12 -8.88 -12.78
C ILE A 26 8.06 -9.88 -12.31
N SER A 27 8.50 -10.96 -11.66
CA SER A 27 7.55 -11.94 -11.11
C SER A 27 6.79 -11.35 -9.92
N GLU A 28 5.56 -11.85 -9.70
CA GLU A 28 4.76 -11.43 -8.55
C GLU A 28 5.47 -11.73 -7.22
N ASP A 29 6.19 -12.85 -7.14
CA ASP A 29 6.93 -13.20 -5.94
C ASP A 29 8.06 -12.22 -5.64
N ASP A 30 8.82 -11.84 -6.66
CA ASP A 30 9.91 -10.86 -6.50
C ASP A 30 9.35 -9.50 -6.16
N ALA A 31 8.27 -9.08 -6.82
CA ALA A 31 7.60 -7.82 -6.52
C ALA A 31 7.08 -7.80 -5.09
N THR A 32 6.46 -8.88 -4.62
CA THR A 32 5.96 -9.01 -3.25
C THR A 32 7.07 -8.86 -2.24
N ARG A 33 8.22 -9.49 -2.47
CA ARG A 33 9.39 -9.37 -1.59
C ARG A 33 9.93 -7.95 -1.55
N LEU A 34 10.04 -7.29 -2.70
CA LEU A 34 10.52 -5.91 -2.76
C LEU A 34 9.57 -4.96 -2.06
N ILE A 35 8.27 -5.13 -2.25
CA ILE A 35 7.25 -4.33 -1.56
C ILE A 35 7.35 -4.54 -0.05
N ALA A 36 7.41 -5.79 0.40
CA ALA A 36 7.52 -6.11 1.82
C ALA A 36 8.78 -5.52 2.44
N LEU A 37 9.92 -5.64 1.74
CA LEU A 37 11.19 -5.06 2.20
C LEU A 37 11.08 -3.54 2.33
N SER A 38 10.48 -2.88 1.35
CA SER A 38 10.27 -1.43 1.37
C SER A 38 9.39 -1.00 2.54
N VAL A 39 8.32 -1.75 2.82
CA VAL A 39 7.44 -1.48 3.96
C VAL A 39 8.20 -1.62 5.28
N VAL A 40 8.97 -2.70 5.44
CA VAL A 40 9.77 -2.93 6.66
C VAL A 40 10.79 -1.82 6.86
N GLN A 41 11.53 -1.46 5.81
CA GLN A 41 12.53 -0.39 5.88
C GLN A 41 11.88 0.95 6.27
N HIS A 42 10.78 1.30 5.63
CA HIS A 42 10.06 2.54 5.93
C HIS A 42 9.60 2.56 7.39
N TYR A 43 9.03 1.46 7.86
CA TYR A 43 8.58 1.35 9.25
C TYR A 43 9.74 1.51 10.23
N GLU A 44 10.82 0.75 10.02
CA GLU A 44 11.96 0.77 10.96
C GLU A 44 12.68 2.13 10.98
N GLU A 45 12.81 2.79 9.84
CA GLU A 45 13.53 4.04 9.73
C GLU A 45 12.70 5.25 10.15
N HIS A 46 11.40 5.25 9.85
CA HIS A 46 10.57 6.45 9.96
C HIS A 46 9.43 6.33 10.97
N ILE A 47 8.88 5.15 11.18
CA ILE A 47 7.69 4.96 12.01
C ILE A 47 8.06 4.52 13.43
N ARG A 48 8.90 3.50 13.54
CA ARG A 48 9.28 2.96 14.85
C ARG A 48 9.87 4.01 15.82
N PRO A 49 10.72 4.95 15.36
CA PRO A 49 11.27 5.97 16.25
C PRO A 49 10.26 7.00 16.73
N MET A 50 9.08 7.08 16.13
CA MET A 50 8.05 8.07 16.46
C MET A 50 7.37 7.76 17.78
N SER A 51 6.86 8.80 18.45
CA SER A 51 5.93 8.66 19.57
C SER A 51 4.62 8.03 19.10
N GLU A 52 3.80 7.52 20.02
CA GLU A 52 2.47 6.98 19.69
C GLU A 52 1.60 8.02 18.99
N SER A 53 1.60 9.27 19.47
CA SER A 53 0.81 10.35 18.88
C SER A 53 1.23 10.63 17.45
N ASP A 54 2.54 10.65 17.18
CA ASP A 54 3.06 10.88 15.84
C ASP A 54 2.74 9.73 14.89
N ARG A 55 2.82 8.49 15.37
CA ARG A 55 2.42 7.32 14.59
C ARG A 55 0.94 7.37 14.21
N GLU A 56 0.08 7.73 15.15
CA GLU A 56 -1.34 7.85 14.90
C GLU A 56 -1.63 8.92 13.85
N TYR A 57 -0.97 10.07 13.97
CA TYR A 57 -1.08 11.15 12.99
C TYR A 57 -0.68 10.70 11.58
N VAL A 58 0.47 10.03 11.46
CA VAL A 58 0.95 9.50 10.17
C VAL A 58 -0.04 8.48 9.61
N PHE A 59 -0.56 7.60 10.45
CA PHE A 59 -1.51 6.57 10.05
C PHE A 59 -2.80 7.19 9.50
N VAL A 60 -3.37 8.13 10.25
CA VAL A 60 -4.60 8.83 9.82
C VAL A 60 -4.36 9.63 8.55
N SER A 61 -3.21 10.30 8.45
CA SER A 61 -2.84 11.04 7.24
C SER A 61 -2.74 10.14 6.02
N ALA A 62 -2.15 8.96 6.15
CA ALA A 62 -2.06 7.98 5.07
C ALA A 62 -3.44 7.49 4.64
N ILE A 63 -4.31 7.18 5.60
CA ILE A 63 -5.69 6.75 5.32
C ILE A 63 -6.45 7.87 4.62
N ALA A 64 -6.32 9.11 5.09
CA ALA A 64 -6.98 10.26 4.49
C ALA A 64 -6.53 10.47 3.04
N LYS A 65 -5.22 10.35 2.79
CA LYS A 65 -4.68 10.48 1.44
C LYS A 65 -5.20 9.41 0.50
N LEU A 66 -5.18 8.15 0.94
CA LEU A 66 -5.70 7.03 0.15
C LEU A 66 -7.19 7.17 -0.12
N THR A 67 -7.96 7.60 0.88
CA THR A 67 -9.40 7.83 0.73
C THR A 67 -9.67 8.92 -0.30
N LEU A 68 -8.91 10.01 -0.24
CA LEU A 68 -9.02 11.12 -1.19
C LEU A 68 -8.69 10.65 -2.61
N GLU A 69 -7.58 9.93 -2.77
CA GLU A 69 -7.15 9.42 -4.08
C GLU A 69 -8.19 8.48 -4.68
N ASN A 70 -8.75 7.58 -3.88
CA ASN A 70 -9.79 6.65 -4.31
C ASN A 70 -11.07 7.39 -4.71
N PHE A 71 -11.46 8.41 -3.96
CA PHE A 71 -12.63 9.23 -4.29
C PHE A 71 -12.44 9.90 -5.65
N VAL A 72 -11.30 10.55 -5.86
CA VAL A 72 -11.01 11.24 -7.13
C VAL A 72 -11.01 10.25 -8.29
N LEU A 73 -10.38 9.10 -8.10
CA LEU A 73 -10.33 8.05 -9.13
C LEU A 73 -11.73 7.56 -9.48
N ASN A 74 -12.56 7.30 -8.49
CA ASN A 74 -13.93 6.83 -8.70
C ASN A 74 -14.78 7.87 -9.44
N VAL A 75 -14.64 9.15 -9.11
CA VAL A 75 -15.32 10.22 -9.81
C VAL A 75 -14.88 10.29 -11.28
N LYS A 76 -13.59 10.19 -11.53
CA LYS A 76 -13.06 10.19 -12.91
C LYS A 76 -13.59 9.00 -13.72
N LEU A 77 -13.65 7.81 -13.12
CA LEU A 77 -14.18 6.63 -13.77
C LEU A 77 -15.68 6.78 -14.07
N ALA A 78 -16.45 7.33 -13.14
CA ALA A 78 -17.86 7.58 -13.34
C ALA A 78 -18.10 8.59 -14.48
N GLN A 79 -17.29 9.65 -14.55
CA GLN A 79 -17.37 10.63 -15.63
C GLN A 79 -17.00 10.02 -16.98
N ALA A 80 -15.99 9.18 -17.03
CA ALA A 80 -15.58 8.49 -18.25
C ALA A 80 -16.69 7.54 -18.75
N SER A 81 -17.42 6.90 -17.83
CA SER A 81 -18.50 5.96 -18.18
C SER A 81 -19.73 6.65 -18.77
N LYS A 82 -19.87 7.97 -18.61
CA LYS A 82 -21.01 8.74 -19.12
C LYS A 82 -20.85 9.18 -20.59
N ARG A 83 -19.76 8.87 -21.21
CA ARG A 83 -19.49 9.23 -22.61
C ARG A 83 -20.15 8.27 -23.59
#